data_713e89988d86a526370639a9843c9a8a
#
_entry.id   713e89988d86a526370639a9843c9a8a
#
_cell.length_a   1.000
_cell.length_b   1.000
_cell.length_c   1.000
_cell.angle_alpha   90.00
_cell.angle_beta   90.00
_cell.angle_gamma   90.00
#
_symmetry.space_group_name_H-M   'P 1'
#
loop_
_entity.id
_entity.type
_entity.pdbx_description
1 polymer ?
#
loop_
_entity_poly.entity_id
_entity_poly.type
_entity_poly.pdbx_seq_one_letter_code
_entity_poly.pdbx_strand_id
1 'polypeptide(L)'
;MHNISKISLALAIALSASAYGQAHQQPAQAGDPIPTYRVSVVSRTAQAVNYRHRSGGTKIDFQGTDLMGSARGVATVNSKRGRLEVEVEFSDLEKPTAFGNEYLTYVLWAISPEGRSINLGEVLVGDNRRSKLDVTTDLQAFAMIVTAEPYYAVRRPSNAVVMENVIREDTRGTSEAVDAKYELIDRGGYIPTGYNFDPVVLNAKLPLEFFEARNAIRIAKSAGAERYAGPSYENAIRQMKEADDLATSRHGDKKTLISVSRQTVQTAEDAREIAMKRIESDR
;
A
#
# COMPACT_ATOMS: atom_id res chain seq x y z
N MET A 1 107.63 5.22 -17.77
CA MET A 1 106.89 4.77 -18.99
C MET A 1 105.42 4.94 -18.71
N HIS A 2 104.88 5.80 -19.43
CA HIS A 2 103.55 6.21 -19.81
C HIS A 2 102.38 5.22 -19.50
N ASN A 3 101.38 5.70 -18.87
CA ASN A 3 100.06 5.76 -19.58
C ASN A 3 99.03 6.64 -18.85
N ILE A 4 98.48 7.44 -19.69
CA ILE A 4 97.44 8.50 -19.42
C ILE A 4 96.11 7.74 -19.36
N SER A 5 95.37 7.91 -18.28
CA SER A 5 94.01 7.43 -18.24
C SER A 5 93.01 8.63 -18.21
N LYS A 6 92.14 8.64 -19.20
CA LYS A 6 91.16 9.69 -19.47
C LYS A 6 90.06 9.59 -18.48
N ILE A 7 89.79 10.73 -17.82
CA ILE A 7 88.61 10.97 -17.00
C ILE A 7 87.46 11.30 -17.92
N SER A 8 86.45 10.43 -17.99
CA SER A 8 85.19 10.73 -18.65
C SER A 8 84.19 11.17 -17.59
N LEU A 9 83.79 12.41 -17.67
CA LEU A 9 82.77 13.02 -16.82
C LEU A 9 81.40 12.60 -17.35
N ALA A 10 80.68 11.68 -16.65
CA ALA A 10 79.32 11.29 -16.97
C ALA A 10 78.35 12.25 -16.24
N LEU A 11 77.65 13.07 -16.99
CA LEU A 11 76.60 13.96 -16.53
C LEU A 11 75.34 13.11 -16.32
N ALA A 12 74.96 12.85 -15.04
CA ALA A 12 73.70 12.20 -14.68
C ALA A 12 72.57 13.23 -14.71
N ILE A 13 71.72 13.12 -15.75
CA ILE A 13 70.48 13.84 -15.83
C ILE A 13 69.47 13.08 -14.98
N ALA A 14 69.08 13.64 -13.82
CA ALA A 14 67.98 13.14 -13.00
C ALA A 14 66.66 13.52 -13.68
N LEU A 15 66.00 12.54 -14.33
CA LEU A 15 64.58 12.66 -14.73
C LEU A 15 63.72 12.45 -13.50
N SER A 16 63.16 13.57 -13.00
CA SER A 16 62.09 13.52 -12.04
C SER A 16 60.80 13.04 -12.74
N ALA A 17 60.49 11.77 -12.57
CA ALA A 17 59.20 11.20 -12.98
C ALA A 17 58.12 11.78 -12.03
N SER A 18 57.35 12.73 -12.52
CA SER A 18 56.10 13.16 -11.90
C SER A 18 55.13 12.00 -11.92
N ALA A 19 54.93 11.36 -10.77
CA ALA A 19 53.84 10.39 -10.58
C ALA A 19 52.51 11.12 -10.70
N TYR A 20 51.91 11.11 -11.86
CA TYR A 20 50.50 11.42 -12.03
C TYR A 20 49.73 10.34 -11.26
N GLY A 21 49.21 10.73 -10.09
CA GLY A 21 48.26 9.91 -9.37
C GLY A 21 47.05 9.63 -10.29
N GLN A 22 46.97 8.41 -10.79
CA GLN A 22 45.73 7.91 -11.35
C GLN A 22 44.74 7.84 -10.18
N ALA A 23 43.84 8.85 -10.15
CA ALA A 23 42.63 8.75 -9.37
C ALA A 23 41.93 7.45 -9.85
N HIS A 24 41.98 6.42 -8.99
CA HIS A 24 41.08 5.28 -9.15
C HIS A 24 39.65 5.85 -9.10
N GLN A 25 39.07 6.07 -10.26
CA GLN A 25 37.62 6.18 -10.36
C GLN A 25 37.10 4.81 -9.91
N GLN A 26 36.63 4.75 -8.68
CA GLN A 26 35.75 3.65 -8.28
C GLN A 26 34.63 3.58 -9.32
N PRO A 27 34.38 2.41 -9.92
CA PRO A 27 33.21 2.26 -10.78
C PRO A 27 32.00 2.70 -9.95
N ALA A 28 31.22 3.63 -10.51
CA ALA A 28 29.95 4.03 -9.91
C ALA A 28 29.22 2.72 -9.58
N GLN A 29 28.91 2.52 -8.31
CA GLN A 29 28.07 1.40 -7.89
C GLN A 29 26.84 1.47 -8.78
N ALA A 30 26.62 0.41 -9.56
CA ALA A 30 25.40 0.28 -10.33
C ALA A 30 24.24 0.47 -9.34
N GLY A 31 23.56 1.62 -9.43
CA GLY A 31 22.47 1.94 -8.53
C GLY A 31 21.43 0.82 -8.64
N ASP A 32 20.77 0.49 -7.54
CA ASP A 32 19.68 -0.47 -7.55
C ASP A 32 18.74 -0.16 -8.73
N PRO A 33 18.28 -1.18 -9.46
CA PRO A 33 17.43 -0.97 -10.62
C PRO A 33 16.18 -0.17 -10.21
N ILE A 34 15.80 0.80 -11.04
CA ILE A 34 14.58 1.58 -10.80
C ILE A 34 13.40 0.61 -10.82
N PRO A 35 12.54 0.61 -9.78
CA PRO A 35 11.37 -0.27 -9.73
C PRO A 35 10.50 -0.10 -10.98
N THR A 36 10.16 -1.21 -11.60
CA THR A 36 9.32 -1.23 -12.80
C THR A 36 7.96 -1.78 -12.44
N TYR A 37 6.91 -1.08 -12.85
CA TYR A 37 5.52 -1.48 -12.66
C TYR A 37 4.89 -1.85 -13.99
N ARG A 38 4.25 -3.02 -14.04
CA ARG A 38 3.39 -3.37 -15.17
C ARG A 38 2.02 -2.77 -14.89
N VAL A 39 1.65 -1.75 -15.64
CA VAL A 39 0.32 -1.16 -15.57
C VAL A 39 -0.63 -2.06 -16.37
N SER A 40 -1.29 -2.96 -15.67
CA SER A 40 -2.44 -3.70 -16.21
C SER A 40 -3.67 -3.07 -15.60
N VAL A 41 -4.36 -2.25 -16.38
CA VAL A 41 -5.59 -1.58 -15.92
C VAL A 41 -6.76 -2.46 -16.30
N VAL A 42 -7.53 -2.88 -15.30
CA VAL A 42 -8.80 -3.57 -15.48
C VAL A 42 -9.92 -2.58 -15.19
N SER A 43 -10.68 -2.22 -16.20
CA SER A 43 -11.90 -1.42 -16.01
C SER A 43 -13.02 -2.29 -15.51
N ARG A 44 -13.67 -1.90 -14.43
CA ARG A 44 -14.88 -2.50 -13.88
C ARG A 44 -15.99 -1.46 -13.79
N THR A 45 -17.20 -1.94 -13.67
CA THR A 45 -18.39 -1.11 -13.51
C THR A 45 -19.12 -1.56 -12.26
N ALA A 46 -19.42 -0.61 -11.37
CA ALA A 46 -20.30 -0.85 -10.22
C ALA A 46 -21.46 0.14 -10.24
N GLN A 47 -22.59 -0.27 -9.68
CA GLN A 47 -23.79 0.58 -9.67
C GLN A 47 -23.72 1.56 -8.50
N ALA A 48 -23.62 2.87 -8.79
CA ALA A 48 -23.69 3.93 -7.81
C ALA A 48 -25.15 4.26 -7.45
N VAL A 49 -25.38 4.57 -6.19
CA VAL A 49 -26.66 5.04 -5.66
C VAL A 49 -26.53 6.49 -5.22
N ASN A 50 -27.48 7.33 -5.63
CA ASN A 50 -27.56 8.70 -5.15
C ASN A 50 -28.42 8.75 -3.88
N TYR A 51 -27.80 9.10 -2.76
CA TYR A 51 -28.41 9.17 -1.43
C TYR A 51 -28.89 10.57 -1.06
N ARG A 52 -28.79 11.54 -1.96
CA ARG A 52 -29.12 12.93 -1.71
C ARG A 52 -30.60 13.10 -1.34
N HIS A 53 -30.89 13.94 -0.34
CA HIS A 53 -32.24 14.33 0.08
C HIS A 53 -33.14 13.20 0.62
N ARG A 54 -32.56 12.22 1.33
CA ARG A 54 -33.32 11.13 1.90
C ARG A 54 -33.47 11.25 3.41
N SER A 55 -34.68 10.98 3.85
CA SER A 55 -35.00 10.69 5.25
C SER A 55 -35.03 9.17 5.44
N GLY A 56 -34.27 8.66 6.41
CA GLY A 56 -34.22 7.25 6.74
C GLY A 56 -33.07 6.49 6.06
N GLY A 57 -32.82 5.29 6.54
CA GLY A 57 -31.76 4.42 6.03
C GLY A 57 -32.10 3.80 4.69
N THR A 58 -31.13 3.75 3.78
CA THR A 58 -31.18 3.02 2.52
C THR A 58 -30.39 1.73 2.66
N LYS A 59 -31.03 0.59 2.38
CA LYS A 59 -30.36 -0.73 2.43
C LYS A 59 -29.83 -1.10 1.06
N ILE A 60 -28.62 -1.67 1.05
CA ILE A 60 -27.91 -2.14 -0.12
C ILE A 60 -27.26 -3.47 0.25
N ASP A 61 -27.36 -4.45 -0.62
CA ASP A 61 -26.70 -5.74 -0.42
C ASP A 61 -25.26 -5.71 -0.98
N PHE A 62 -24.43 -6.60 -0.46
CA PHE A 62 -23.15 -6.97 -1.06
C PHE A 62 -23.16 -8.42 -1.48
N GLN A 63 -22.58 -8.66 -2.63
CA GLN A 63 -22.38 -10.00 -3.18
C GLN A 63 -20.89 -10.26 -3.40
N GLY A 64 -20.43 -11.45 -3.05
CA GLY A 64 -19.09 -11.91 -3.39
C GLY A 64 -18.92 -12.04 -4.91
N THR A 65 -17.76 -11.63 -5.38
CA THR A 65 -17.32 -11.88 -6.77
C THR A 65 -16.91 -13.34 -6.95
N ASP A 66 -16.46 -13.71 -8.16
CA ASP A 66 -15.90 -15.05 -8.42
C ASP A 66 -14.74 -15.42 -7.50
N LEU A 67 -14.03 -14.43 -6.94
CA LEU A 67 -12.96 -14.65 -5.98
C LEU A 67 -13.48 -15.13 -4.61
N MET A 68 -14.68 -14.70 -4.20
CA MET A 68 -15.25 -15.04 -2.90
C MET A 68 -16.77 -15.21 -2.97
N GLY A 69 -17.24 -16.10 -3.85
CA GLY A 69 -18.64 -16.24 -4.24
C GLY A 69 -19.62 -16.55 -3.10
N SER A 70 -19.15 -17.08 -1.96
CA SER A 70 -19.97 -17.35 -0.77
C SER A 70 -20.25 -16.11 0.08
N ALA A 71 -19.40 -15.09 0.00
CA ALA A 71 -19.50 -13.90 0.86
C ALA A 71 -20.77 -13.11 0.58
N ARG A 72 -21.38 -12.60 1.65
CA ARG A 72 -22.57 -11.75 1.62
C ARG A 72 -22.38 -10.58 2.56
N GLY A 73 -23.11 -9.49 2.31
CA GLY A 73 -23.14 -8.36 3.20
C GLY A 73 -24.39 -7.51 3.01
N VAL A 74 -24.66 -6.65 3.98
CA VAL A 74 -25.73 -5.66 3.93
C VAL A 74 -25.18 -4.36 4.48
N ALA A 75 -25.35 -3.28 3.72
CA ALA A 75 -25.07 -1.93 4.19
C ALA A 75 -26.39 -1.18 4.44
N THR A 76 -26.38 -0.32 5.47
CA THR A 76 -27.40 0.69 5.70
C THR A 76 -26.74 2.06 5.60
N VAL A 77 -27.20 2.87 4.65
CA VAL A 77 -26.69 4.22 4.43
C VAL A 77 -27.69 5.24 4.97
N ASN A 78 -27.26 6.02 5.96
CA ASN A 78 -28.07 7.04 6.63
C ASN A 78 -27.53 8.44 6.31
N SER A 79 -28.43 9.39 6.01
CA SER A 79 -28.04 10.79 5.85
C SER A 79 -28.06 11.50 7.20
N LYS A 80 -26.93 12.08 7.63
CA LYS A 80 -26.79 12.84 8.86
C LYS A 80 -26.04 14.16 8.61
N ARG A 81 -26.76 15.30 8.71
CA ARG A 81 -26.17 16.65 8.72
C ARG A 81 -25.11 16.90 7.62
N GLY A 82 -25.42 16.49 6.38
CA GLY A 82 -24.54 16.72 5.22
C GLY A 82 -23.46 15.64 4.99
N ARG A 83 -23.40 14.62 5.83
CA ARG A 83 -22.58 13.42 5.65
C ARG A 83 -23.46 12.20 5.50
N LEU A 84 -22.90 11.16 4.91
CA LEU A 84 -23.52 9.84 4.91
C LEU A 84 -22.77 8.93 5.90
N GLU A 85 -23.55 8.27 6.74
CA GLU A 85 -23.08 7.23 7.65
C GLU A 85 -23.42 5.88 7.00
N VAL A 86 -22.41 5.01 6.90
CA VAL A 86 -22.51 3.68 6.29
C VAL A 86 -22.21 2.66 7.37
N GLU A 87 -23.25 1.94 7.78
CA GLU A 87 -23.12 0.76 8.64
C GLU A 87 -23.17 -0.47 7.74
N VAL A 88 -22.14 -1.32 7.79
CA VAL A 88 -22.08 -2.52 6.96
C VAL A 88 -21.73 -3.75 7.77
N GLU A 89 -22.40 -4.85 7.48
CA GLU A 89 -22.15 -6.16 8.05
C GLU A 89 -21.85 -7.15 6.93
N PHE A 90 -20.77 -7.91 7.10
CA PHE A 90 -20.33 -8.94 6.18
C PHE A 90 -20.35 -10.32 6.83
N SER A 91 -20.59 -11.36 6.04
CA SER A 91 -20.52 -12.76 6.44
C SER A 91 -19.81 -13.62 5.39
N ASP A 92 -19.33 -14.77 5.83
CA ASP A 92 -18.66 -15.77 4.99
C ASP A 92 -17.39 -15.25 4.30
N LEU A 93 -16.71 -14.29 4.95
CA LEU A 93 -15.44 -13.77 4.49
C LEU A 93 -14.33 -14.83 4.63
N GLU A 94 -13.50 -14.97 3.61
CA GLU A 94 -12.28 -15.76 3.69
C GLU A 94 -11.13 -14.94 4.29
N LYS A 95 -9.99 -15.59 4.57
CA LYS A 95 -8.80 -14.86 5.02
C LYS A 95 -8.20 -14.11 3.83
N PRO A 96 -7.80 -12.83 3.97
CA PRO A 96 -7.21 -12.06 2.88
C PRO A 96 -6.01 -12.72 2.20
N THR A 97 -5.21 -13.48 2.98
CA THR A 97 -4.06 -14.23 2.48
C THR A 97 -4.40 -15.33 1.47
N ALA A 98 -5.67 -15.69 1.31
CA ALA A 98 -6.10 -16.62 0.27
C ALA A 98 -5.96 -16.04 -1.15
N PHE A 99 -5.90 -14.73 -1.27
CA PHE A 99 -5.82 -14.01 -2.55
C PHE A 99 -4.40 -13.58 -2.94
N GLY A 100 -3.44 -13.73 -2.05
CA GLY A 100 -2.01 -13.45 -2.28
C GLY A 100 -1.24 -13.30 -0.97
N ASN A 101 0.07 -13.58 -1.00
CA ASN A 101 0.94 -13.51 0.17
C ASN A 101 1.07 -12.09 0.76
N GLU A 102 0.81 -11.10 -0.06
CA GLU A 102 0.85 -9.68 0.30
C GLU A 102 -0.40 -9.18 1.03
N TYR A 103 -1.55 -9.85 0.87
CA TYR A 103 -2.82 -9.36 1.40
C TYR A 103 -3.02 -9.79 2.85
N LEU A 104 -3.23 -8.82 3.74
CA LEU A 104 -3.41 -9.06 5.17
C LEU A 104 -4.78 -8.62 5.69
N THR A 105 -5.45 -7.74 4.97
CA THR A 105 -6.73 -7.16 5.38
C THR A 105 -7.66 -6.94 4.18
N TYR A 106 -8.87 -6.47 4.46
CA TYR A 106 -9.77 -5.95 3.43
C TYR A 106 -10.03 -4.47 3.66
N VAL A 107 -10.32 -3.77 2.56
CA VAL A 107 -10.72 -2.36 2.60
C VAL A 107 -12.05 -2.18 1.87
N LEU A 108 -12.96 -1.44 2.52
CA LEU A 108 -14.18 -0.97 1.92
C LEU A 108 -13.91 0.36 1.20
N TRP A 109 -14.36 0.45 -0.05
CA TRP A 109 -14.20 1.62 -0.89
C TRP A 109 -15.55 2.20 -1.29
N ALA A 110 -15.63 3.53 -1.35
CA ALA A 110 -16.64 4.23 -2.12
C ALA A 110 -16.09 4.61 -3.49
N ILE A 111 -16.83 4.32 -4.54
CA ILE A 111 -16.49 4.67 -5.93
C ILE A 111 -17.47 5.75 -6.39
N SER A 112 -16.97 6.95 -6.67
CA SER A 112 -17.81 8.03 -7.18
C SER A 112 -18.27 7.73 -8.61
N PRO A 113 -19.33 8.40 -9.11
CA PRO A 113 -19.77 8.25 -10.51
C PRO A 113 -18.67 8.51 -11.54
N GLU A 114 -17.70 9.37 -11.21
CA GLU A 114 -16.54 9.70 -12.04
C GLU A 114 -15.42 8.64 -11.95
N GLY A 115 -15.61 7.58 -11.17
CA GLY A 115 -14.66 6.48 -11.02
C GLY A 115 -13.58 6.70 -9.96
N ARG A 116 -13.67 7.77 -9.15
CA ARG A 116 -12.70 8.03 -8.07
C ARG A 116 -12.98 7.10 -6.89
N SER A 117 -11.97 6.34 -6.46
CA SER A 117 -12.02 5.50 -5.27
C SER A 117 -11.63 6.26 -4.01
N ILE A 118 -12.40 6.08 -2.93
CA ILE A 118 -12.14 6.62 -1.60
C ILE A 118 -12.14 5.46 -0.61
N ASN A 119 -11.03 5.31 0.12
CA ASN A 119 -10.91 4.34 1.20
C ASN A 119 -11.83 4.75 2.35
N LEU A 120 -12.87 3.96 2.63
CA LEU A 120 -13.81 4.19 3.71
C LEU A 120 -13.33 3.59 5.03
N GLY A 121 -12.58 2.51 4.98
CA GLY A 121 -12.04 1.88 6.18
C GLY A 121 -11.73 0.41 6.00
N GLU A 122 -11.05 -0.11 7.02
CA GLU A 122 -10.61 -1.48 7.11
C GLU A 122 -11.74 -2.42 7.54
N VAL A 123 -11.86 -3.54 6.83
CA VAL A 123 -12.82 -4.61 7.13
C VAL A 123 -12.06 -5.77 7.78
N LEU A 124 -12.11 -5.82 9.10
CA LEU A 124 -11.44 -6.86 9.90
C LEU A 124 -12.28 -8.14 9.92
N VAL A 125 -11.67 -9.26 9.56
CA VAL A 125 -12.33 -10.57 9.59
C VAL A 125 -12.24 -11.17 10.99
N GLY A 126 -13.39 -11.35 11.65
CA GLY A 126 -13.47 -12.05 12.93
C GLY A 126 -13.35 -13.58 12.79
N ASP A 127 -13.15 -14.27 13.92
CA ASP A 127 -13.00 -15.74 13.97
C ASP A 127 -14.21 -16.48 13.36
N ASN A 128 -15.40 -15.86 13.38
CA ASN A 128 -16.63 -16.40 12.83
C ASN A 128 -16.83 -16.04 11.34
N ARG A 129 -15.80 -15.55 10.64
CA ARG A 129 -15.85 -15.11 9.25
C ARG A 129 -16.82 -13.95 9.00
N ARG A 130 -17.06 -13.14 10.02
CA ARG A 130 -17.93 -11.95 9.96
C ARG A 130 -17.15 -10.69 10.23
N SER A 131 -17.67 -9.59 9.76
CA SER A 131 -17.16 -8.26 10.03
C SER A 131 -18.30 -7.26 10.15
N LYS A 132 -18.11 -6.24 10.98
CA LYS A 132 -18.98 -5.07 11.06
C LYS A 132 -18.11 -3.82 11.00
N LEU A 133 -18.54 -2.84 10.20
CA LEU A 133 -17.83 -1.59 10.01
C LEU A 133 -18.83 -0.44 9.98
N ASP A 134 -18.55 0.63 10.75
CA ASP A 134 -19.30 1.87 10.76
C ASP A 134 -18.38 3.00 10.31
N VAL A 135 -18.72 3.65 9.19
CA VAL A 135 -17.90 4.70 8.56
C VAL A 135 -18.74 5.87 8.09
N THR A 136 -18.11 6.99 7.79
CA THR A 136 -18.75 8.17 7.23
C THR A 136 -18.08 8.61 5.94
N THR A 137 -18.85 9.19 5.03
CA THR A 137 -18.35 9.78 3.79
C THR A 137 -19.08 11.09 3.46
N ASP A 138 -18.36 12.00 2.82
CA ASP A 138 -18.95 13.24 2.29
C ASP A 138 -19.52 13.04 0.87
N LEU A 139 -19.23 11.89 0.23
CA LEU A 139 -19.83 11.55 -1.06
C LEU A 139 -21.34 11.39 -0.92
N GLN A 140 -22.10 11.94 -1.87
CA GLN A 140 -23.56 11.85 -1.90
C GLN A 140 -24.07 10.79 -2.88
N ALA A 141 -23.24 10.39 -3.84
CA ALA A 141 -23.52 9.33 -4.80
C ALA A 141 -22.27 8.46 -4.94
N PHE A 142 -22.42 7.16 -4.74
CA PHE A 142 -21.30 6.21 -4.87
C PHE A 142 -21.78 4.76 -5.00
N ALA A 143 -20.93 3.95 -5.61
CA ALA A 143 -20.92 2.50 -5.48
C ALA A 143 -19.96 2.07 -4.37
N MET A 144 -20.07 0.83 -3.92
CA MET A 144 -19.17 0.27 -2.91
C MET A 144 -18.55 -1.03 -3.38
N ILE A 145 -17.27 -1.19 -3.12
CA ILE A 145 -16.54 -2.45 -3.36
C ILE A 145 -15.69 -2.80 -2.13
N VAL A 146 -15.34 -4.06 -2.01
CA VAL A 146 -14.36 -4.55 -1.02
C VAL A 146 -13.22 -5.22 -1.76
N THR A 147 -11.99 -4.86 -1.42
CA THR A 147 -10.79 -5.45 -2.00
C THR A 147 -9.89 -6.05 -0.93
N ALA A 148 -9.11 -7.08 -1.30
CA ALA A 148 -8.05 -7.59 -0.46
C ALA A 148 -6.82 -6.68 -0.59
N GLU A 149 -6.24 -6.25 0.55
CA GLU A 149 -5.21 -5.23 0.60
C GLU A 149 -4.04 -5.63 1.52
N PRO A 150 -2.84 -5.11 1.25
CA PRO A 150 -1.67 -5.43 2.06
C PRO A 150 -1.69 -4.78 3.46
N TYR A 151 -2.40 -3.69 3.62
CA TYR A 151 -2.62 -2.94 4.86
C TYR A 151 -3.78 -1.94 4.68
N TYR A 152 -4.32 -1.44 5.78
CA TYR A 152 -5.52 -0.60 5.80
C TYR A 152 -5.37 0.78 5.13
N ALA A 153 -4.15 1.36 5.09
CA ALA A 153 -3.93 2.74 4.67
C ALA A 153 -3.67 2.91 3.17
N VAL A 154 -3.95 1.89 2.38
CA VAL A 154 -3.81 1.95 0.91
C VAL A 154 -4.66 3.06 0.31
N ARG A 155 -4.13 3.72 -0.73
CA ARG A 155 -4.78 4.87 -1.40
C ARG A 155 -5.48 4.53 -2.70
N ARG A 156 -5.28 3.31 -3.21
CA ARG A 156 -5.92 2.80 -4.42
C ARG A 156 -6.34 1.36 -4.20
N PRO A 157 -7.48 0.94 -4.72
CA PRO A 157 -7.89 -0.45 -4.61
C PRO A 157 -7.01 -1.36 -5.46
N SER A 158 -6.71 -2.55 -4.93
CA SER A 158 -6.12 -3.63 -5.71
C SER A 158 -7.12 -4.21 -6.70
N ASN A 159 -6.64 -5.02 -7.65
CA ASN A 159 -7.52 -5.77 -8.54
C ASN A 159 -8.17 -7.01 -7.90
N ALA A 160 -7.84 -7.31 -6.64
CA ALA A 160 -8.48 -8.37 -5.86
C ALA A 160 -9.82 -7.92 -5.28
N VAL A 161 -10.76 -7.55 -6.14
CA VAL A 161 -12.13 -7.18 -5.74
C VAL A 161 -12.88 -8.43 -5.33
N VAL A 162 -13.17 -8.55 -4.04
CA VAL A 162 -13.81 -9.74 -3.46
C VAL A 162 -15.31 -9.59 -3.29
N MET A 163 -15.82 -8.36 -3.14
CA MET A 163 -17.25 -8.08 -3.06
C MET A 163 -17.60 -6.77 -3.76
N GLU A 164 -18.83 -6.70 -4.26
CA GLU A 164 -19.43 -5.51 -4.88
C GLU A 164 -20.84 -5.29 -4.32
N ASN A 165 -21.29 -4.03 -4.29
CA ASN A 165 -22.66 -3.73 -3.90
C ASN A 165 -23.66 -4.14 -4.98
N VAL A 166 -24.82 -4.57 -4.53
CA VAL A 166 -25.97 -4.91 -5.37
C VAL A 166 -27.19 -4.10 -4.92
N ILE A 167 -27.81 -3.40 -5.86
CA ILE A 167 -29.02 -2.63 -5.59
C ILE A 167 -30.19 -3.59 -5.40
N ARG A 168 -30.93 -3.41 -4.30
CA ARG A 168 -32.13 -4.19 -3.99
C ARG A 168 -33.36 -3.56 -4.66
N GLU A 169 -34.41 -4.36 -4.87
CA GLU A 169 -35.71 -3.83 -5.33
C GLU A 169 -36.31 -2.81 -4.36
N ASP A 170 -36.08 -2.99 -3.05
CA ASP A 170 -36.53 -2.08 -1.99
C ASP A 170 -35.51 -0.99 -1.63
N THR A 171 -34.39 -0.91 -2.34
CA THR A 171 -33.43 0.17 -2.19
C THR A 171 -34.11 1.50 -2.53
N ARG A 172 -34.49 2.24 -1.49
CA ARG A 172 -35.11 3.56 -1.66
C ARG A 172 -34.05 4.55 -2.08
N GLY A 173 -34.06 4.90 -3.34
CA GLY A 173 -33.16 5.87 -3.93
C GLY A 173 -33.70 6.23 -5.31
N THR A 174 -33.50 7.47 -5.78
CA THR A 174 -33.36 7.64 -7.20
C THR A 174 -32.09 6.87 -7.55
N SER A 175 -32.25 5.59 -7.90
CA SER A 175 -31.17 4.89 -8.55
C SER A 175 -31.02 5.54 -9.93
N GLU A 176 -30.38 6.70 -9.99
CA GLU A 176 -29.57 6.94 -11.14
C GLU A 176 -28.51 5.84 -11.04
N ALA A 177 -28.80 4.71 -11.67
CA ALA A 177 -27.82 3.66 -11.90
C ALA A 177 -26.75 4.29 -12.80
N VAL A 178 -25.89 5.08 -12.20
CA VAL A 178 -24.71 5.59 -12.86
C VAL A 178 -23.72 4.46 -12.77
N ASP A 179 -23.47 3.84 -13.91
CA ASP A 179 -22.37 2.90 -14.04
C ASP A 179 -21.08 3.64 -13.71
N ALA A 180 -20.64 3.55 -12.47
CA ALA A 180 -19.35 4.07 -12.05
C ALA A 180 -18.26 3.16 -12.65
N LYS A 181 -17.65 3.62 -13.74
CA LYS A 181 -16.45 2.97 -14.30
C LYS A 181 -15.25 3.35 -13.46
N TYR A 182 -14.59 2.36 -12.91
CA TYR A 182 -13.37 2.58 -12.14
C TYR A 182 -12.25 1.68 -12.65
N GLU A 183 -11.02 2.12 -12.45
CA GLU A 183 -9.82 1.45 -12.91
C GLU A 183 -9.12 0.79 -11.73
N LEU A 184 -8.76 -0.46 -11.92
CA LEU A 184 -7.98 -1.26 -10.98
C LEU A 184 -6.61 -1.52 -11.58
N ILE A 185 -5.60 -1.32 -10.78
CA ILE A 185 -4.22 -1.63 -11.15
C ILE A 185 -3.85 -2.96 -10.52
N ASP A 186 -3.15 -3.81 -11.27
CA ASP A 186 -2.66 -5.07 -10.73
C ASP A 186 -1.94 -4.84 -9.41
N ARG A 187 -2.34 -5.58 -8.36
CA ARG A 187 -1.84 -5.45 -7.00
C ARG A 187 -1.85 -3.98 -6.49
N GLY A 188 -2.84 -3.15 -6.92
CA GLY A 188 -2.96 -1.74 -6.56
C GLY A 188 -1.81 -0.83 -7.03
N GLY A 189 -0.88 -1.35 -7.83
CA GLY A 189 0.37 -0.66 -8.18
C GLY A 189 1.35 -0.52 -7.01
N TYR A 190 1.16 -1.27 -5.91
CA TYR A 190 2.07 -1.20 -4.75
C TYR A 190 3.36 -1.95 -4.97
N ILE A 191 3.32 -3.06 -5.73
CA ILE A 191 4.41 -4.02 -5.83
C ILE A 191 5.00 -3.96 -7.23
N PRO A 192 6.31 -3.73 -7.37
CA PRO A 192 6.99 -3.74 -8.66
C PRO A 192 6.82 -5.08 -9.38
N THR A 193 6.81 -5.04 -10.71
CA THR A 193 6.71 -6.24 -11.55
C THR A 193 7.85 -7.22 -11.23
N GLY A 194 7.50 -8.48 -11.02
CA GLY A 194 8.45 -9.55 -10.72
C GLY A 194 8.90 -9.63 -9.26
N TYR A 195 8.43 -8.73 -8.40
CA TYR A 195 8.71 -8.84 -6.97
C TYR A 195 7.74 -9.82 -6.32
N ASN A 196 8.27 -10.84 -5.65
CA ASN A 196 7.50 -11.81 -4.89
C ASN A 196 7.73 -11.60 -3.39
N PHE A 197 6.64 -11.58 -2.62
CA PHE A 197 6.73 -11.55 -1.18
C PHE A 197 6.68 -12.96 -0.60
N ASP A 198 7.53 -13.21 0.39
CA ASP A 198 7.33 -14.36 1.26
C ASP A 198 6.04 -14.21 2.04
N PRO A 199 5.32 -15.31 2.31
CA PRO A 199 4.12 -15.29 3.14
C PRO A 199 4.38 -14.64 4.49
N VAL A 200 3.44 -13.80 4.95
CA VAL A 200 3.48 -13.23 6.29
C VAL A 200 2.96 -14.27 7.28
N VAL A 201 3.81 -14.73 8.18
CA VAL A 201 3.41 -15.65 9.24
C VAL A 201 2.78 -14.86 10.37
N LEU A 202 1.46 -14.90 10.45
CA LEU A 202 0.69 -14.24 11.49
C LEU A 202 0.85 -14.98 12.84
N ASN A 203 1.00 -14.22 13.91
CA ASN A 203 1.03 -14.72 15.28
C ASN A 203 -0.17 -14.16 16.05
N ALA A 204 -1.07 -15.01 16.50
CA ALA A 204 -2.29 -14.61 17.22
C ALA A 204 -2.03 -13.83 18.53
N LYS A 205 -0.80 -13.83 19.05
CA LYS A 205 -0.43 -13.04 20.23
C LYS A 205 -0.17 -11.57 19.91
N LEU A 206 0.04 -11.22 18.64
CA LEU A 206 0.32 -9.87 18.18
C LEU A 206 -0.87 -9.33 17.38
N PRO A 207 -1.12 -8.03 17.42
CA PRO A 207 -2.20 -7.42 16.66
C PRO A 207 -1.90 -7.45 15.14
N LEU A 208 -2.94 -7.47 14.32
CA LEU A 208 -2.81 -7.49 12.86
C LEU A 208 -2.01 -6.28 12.36
N GLU A 209 -2.24 -5.12 12.94
CA GLU A 209 -1.58 -3.85 12.58
C GLU A 209 -0.05 -3.92 12.66
N PHE A 210 0.48 -4.77 13.54
CA PHE A 210 1.92 -5.01 13.62
C PHE A 210 2.46 -5.71 12.36
N PHE A 211 1.72 -6.65 11.81
CA PHE A 211 2.08 -7.33 10.57
C PHE A 211 1.85 -6.45 9.35
N GLU A 212 0.80 -5.65 9.36
CA GLU A 212 0.55 -4.64 8.34
C GLU A 212 1.68 -3.61 8.28
N ALA A 213 2.19 -3.15 9.44
CA ALA A 213 3.31 -2.23 9.51
C ALA A 213 4.58 -2.83 8.87
N ARG A 214 4.91 -4.08 9.19
CA ARG A 214 6.02 -4.79 8.54
C ARG A 214 5.82 -4.93 7.04
N ASN A 215 4.59 -5.22 6.62
CA ASN A 215 4.27 -5.36 5.21
C ASN A 215 4.38 -4.03 4.46
N ALA A 216 3.89 -2.94 5.05
CA ALA A 216 4.01 -1.59 4.50
C ALA A 216 5.47 -1.16 4.31
N ILE A 217 6.34 -1.44 5.28
CA ILE A 217 7.80 -1.21 5.18
C ILE A 217 8.39 -1.99 4.01
N ARG A 218 8.06 -3.28 3.87
CA ARG A 218 8.57 -4.12 2.78
C ARG A 218 8.13 -3.57 1.41
N ILE A 219 6.88 -3.18 1.30
CA ILE A 219 6.31 -2.59 0.08
C ILE A 219 6.96 -1.24 -0.23
N ALA A 220 7.11 -0.35 0.76
CA ALA A 220 7.78 0.93 0.58
C ALA A 220 9.23 0.74 0.11
N LYS A 221 9.96 -0.22 0.70
CA LYS A 221 11.32 -0.57 0.27
C LYS A 221 11.35 -1.03 -1.19
N SER A 222 10.46 -1.97 -1.56
CA SER A 222 10.38 -2.49 -2.93
C SER A 222 10.03 -1.40 -3.95
N ALA A 223 9.32 -0.37 -3.53
CA ALA A 223 9.00 0.82 -4.33
C ALA A 223 10.15 1.84 -4.41
N GLY A 224 11.30 1.55 -3.81
CA GLY A 224 12.47 2.44 -3.83
C GLY A 224 12.43 3.57 -2.81
N ALA A 225 11.60 3.47 -1.75
CA ALA A 225 11.45 4.55 -0.76
C ALA A 225 12.75 4.88 -0.02
N GLU A 226 13.62 3.89 0.20
CA GLU A 226 14.94 4.10 0.81
C GLU A 226 15.77 5.13 0.03
N ARG A 227 15.73 5.06 -1.30
CA ARG A 227 16.47 5.98 -2.18
C ARG A 227 15.74 7.28 -2.45
N TYR A 228 14.45 7.20 -2.77
CA TYR A 228 13.66 8.33 -3.28
C TYR A 228 12.86 9.08 -2.20
N ALA A 229 12.71 8.49 -1.00
CA ALA A 229 11.98 9.07 0.13
C ALA A 229 12.70 8.84 1.47
N GLY A 230 14.05 8.84 1.48
CA GLY A 230 14.91 8.47 2.59
C GLY A 230 14.42 8.95 3.97
N PRO A 231 14.22 10.26 4.21
CA PRO A 231 13.80 10.75 5.53
C PRO A 231 12.47 10.16 6.03
N SER A 232 11.47 10.01 5.14
CA SER A 232 10.18 9.41 5.49
C SER A 232 10.32 7.90 5.74
N TYR A 233 11.11 7.22 4.91
CA TYR A 233 11.36 5.80 5.06
C TYR A 233 12.13 5.49 6.36
N GLU A 234 13.17 6.25 6.69
CA GLU A 234 13.91 6.13 7.95
C GLU A 234 13.01 6.37 9.17
N ASN A 235 12.07 7.33 9.06
CA ASN A 235 11.07 7.54 10.12
C ASN A 235 10.20 6.31 10.32
N ALA A 236 9.70 5.72 9.23
CA ALA A 236 8.91 4.47 9.30
C ALA A 236 9.72 3.31 9.92
N ILE A 237 11.02 3.18 9.59
CA ILE A 237 11.91 2.18 10.19
C ILE A 237 12.07 2.41 11.70
N ARG A 238 12.24 3.66 12.16
CA ARG A 238 12.32 3.96 13.61
C ARG A 238 11.04 3.59 14.34
N GLN A 239 9.88 3.92 13.78
CA GLN A 239 8.57 3.56 14.35
C GLN A 239 8.39 2.03 14.37
N MET A 240 8.82 1.31 13.32
CA MET A 240 8.77 -0.15 13.30
C MET A 240 9.64 -0.76 14.39
N LYS A 241 10.84 -0.18 14.63
CA LYS A 241 11.70 -0.61 15.73
C LYS A 241 11.03 -0.42 17.09
N GLU A 242 10.36 0.70 17.31
CA GLU A 242 9.55 0.93 18.52
C GLU A 242 8.44 -0.12 18.68
N ALA A 243 7.74 -0.44 17.58
CA ALA A 243 6.73 -1.51 17.58
C ALA A 243 7.34 -2.89 17.91
N ASP A 244 8.53 -3.22 17.40
CA ASP A 244 9.26 -4.45 17.73
C ASP A 244 9.65 -4.51 19.21
N ASP A 245 10.14 -3.42 19.77
CA ASP A 245 10.51 -3.31 21.18
C ASP A 245 9.27 -3.49 22.07
N LEU A 246 8.13 -2.91 21.71
CA LEU A 246 6.84 -3.11 22.42
C LEU A 246 6.34 -4.55 22.30
N ALA A 247 6.43 -5.16 21.13
CA ALA A 247 5.98 -6.53 20.88
C ALA A 247 6.77 -7.58 21.66
N THR A 248 8.02 -7.31 21.98
CA THR A 248 8.92 -8.21 22.73
C THR A 248 8.99 -7.91 24.22
N SER A 249 8.51 -6.74 24.64
CA SER A 249 8.51 -6.32 26.05
C SER A 249 7.52 -7.13 26.88
N ARG A 250 7.92 -7.56 28.09
CA ARG A 250 7.03 -8.20 29.07
C ARG A 250 5.89 -7.29 29.55
N HIS A 251 6.07 -5.98 29.45
CA HIS A 251 5.13 -4.95 29.89
C HIS A 251 4.63 -4.09 28.72
N GLY A 252 4.82 -4.55 27.48
CA GLY A 252 4.34 -3.84 26.30
C GLY A 252 2.81 -3.71 26.31
N ASP A 253 2.34 -2.46 26.25
CA ASP A 253 0.91 -2.20 26.16
C ASP A 253 0.41 -2.47 24.73
N LYS A 254 -0.60 -3.34 24.61
CA LYS A 254 -1.19 -3.72 23.31
C LYS A 254 -1.78 -2.52 22.58
N LYS A 255 -2.37 -1.54 23.28
CA LYS A 255 -2.96 -0.36 22.65
C LYS A 255 -1.87 0.54 22.06
N THR A 256 -0.77 0.73 22.79
CA THR A 256 0.39 1.46 22.31
C THR A 256 1.01 0.76 21.10
N LEU A 257 1.17 -0.57 21.13
CA LEU A 257 1.66 -1.34 20.00
C LEU A 257 0.78 -1.15 18.75
N ILE A 258 -0.55 -1.22 18.88
CA ILE A 258 -1.48 -0.96 17.77
C ILE A 258 -1.30 0.46 17.24
N SER A 259 -1.23 1.46 18.13
CA SER A 259 -1.09 2.86 17.74
C SER A 259 0.20 3.12 16.97
N VAL A 260 1.35 2.65 17.48
CA VAL A 260 2.65 2.79 16.82
C VAL A 260 2.66 2.03 15.49
N SER A 261 2.09 0.83 15.44
CA SER A 261 1.99 0.04 14.21
C SER A 261 1.16 0.79 13.14
N ARG A 262 0.00 1.33 13.50
CA ARG A 262 -0.83 2.12 12.57
C ARG A 262 -0.10 3.36 12.08
N GLN A 263 0.61 4.06 12.94
CA GLN A 263 1.45 5.19 12.55
C GLN A 263 2.57 4.77 11.58
N THR A 264 3.19 3.62 11.83
CA THR A 264 4.22 3.05 10.94
C THR A 264 3.66 2.77 9.55
N VAL A 265 2.46 2.18 9.45
CA VAL A 265 1.78 1.92 8.18
C VAL A 265 1.59 3.22 7.41
N GLN A 266 1.06 4.28 8.05
CA GLN A 266 0.84 5.57 7.41
C GLN A 266 2.16 6.19 6.90
N THR A 267 3.19 6.19 7.75
CA THR A 267 4.50 6.76 7.39
C THR A 267 5.17 5.99 6.25
N ALA A 268 5.03 4.67 6.23
CA ALA A 268 5.56 3.82 5.17
C ALA A 268 4.82 4.03 3.84
N GLU A 269 3.47 4.15 3.88
CA GLU A 269 2.67 4.47 2.69
C GLU A 269 3.01 5.86 2.15
N ASP A 270 3.20 6.86 3.00
CA ASP A 270 3.64 8.19 2.58
C ASP A 270 5.02 8.14 1.91
N ALA A 271 5.96 7.38 2.46
CA ALA A 271 7.28 7.18 1.87
C ALA A 271 7.18 6.50 0.49
N ARG A 272 6.33 5.49 0.35
CA ARG A 272 6.05 4.83 -0.93
C ARG A 272 5.52 5.80 -1.97
N GLU A 273 4.51 6.60 -1.61
CA GLU A 273 3.90 7.59 -2.51
C GLU A 273 4.90 8.67 -2.95
N ILE A 274 5.73 9.16 -2.04
CA ILE A 274 6.80 10.12 -2.37
C ILE A 274 7.79 9.49 -3.36
N ALA A 275 8.20 8.24 -3.12
CA ALA A 275 9.12 7.54 -4.00
C ALA A 275 8.54 7.38 -5.40
N MET A 276 7.28 6.93 -5.51
CA MET A 276 6.59 6.75 -6.78
C MET A 276 6.51 8.05 -7.58
N LYS A 277 6.14 9.17 -6.94
CA LYS A 277 6.06 10.48 -7.60
C LYS A 277 7.43 10.97 -8.10
N ARG A 278 8.49 10.74 -7.32
CA ARG A 278 9.85 11.13 -7.73
C ARG A 278 10.35 10.28 -8.90
N ILE A 279 10.13 8.96 -8.85
CA ILE A 279 10.49 8.06 -9.96
C ILE A 279 9.75 8.46 -11.24
N GLU A 280 8.48 8.84 -11.14
CA GLU A 280 7.70 9.31 -12.28
C GLU A 280 8.21 10.64 -12.85
N SER A 281 8.63 11.56 -11.97
CA SER A 281 9.20 12.86 -12.37
C SER A 281 10.58 12.75 -13.02
N ASP A 282 11.35 11.70 -12.68
CA ASP A 282 12.70 11.47 -13.18
C ASP A 282 12.73 10.69 -14.53
N ARG A 283 11.57 10.24 -15.01
CA ARG A 283 11.40 9.56 -16.32
C ARG A 283 11.15 10.52 -17.47
#